data_ecbcbd4f562545010f0fe81a383a660d
#
_entry.id   ecbcbd4f562545010f0fe81a383a660d
#
_cell.length_a   1.000
_cell.length_b   1.000
_cell.length_c   1.000
_cell.angle_alpha   90.00
_cell.angle_beta   90.00
_cell.angle_gamma   90.00
#
_symmetry.space_group_name_H-M   'P 1'
#
loop_
_entity.id
_entity.type
_entity.pdbx_description
1 polymer ?
#
loop_
_entity_poly.entity_id
_entity_poly.type
_entity_poly.pdbx_seq_one_letter_code
_entity_poly.pdbx_strand_id
1 'polypeptide(L)'
;MSSSFLLFAFACSPSEEVFVPMEKISDQGKILSIGDFKSTGFKKSNEYNVEDLTGATSAFYGFMKNELGDPEDYELRFYSSHNDAVNLGTKFAENIVGDDACISKDCSMWLENLNQRTHLEGGRNNTWNGTKAPKYNNYVIYNNLILFCPGYNEEDSMENCTVFIDKLEESNSN
;
A
#
# COMPACT_ATOMS: atom_id res chain seq x y z
N MET A 1 -69.49 1.83 5.94
CA MET A 1 -68.41 1.92 4.96
C MET A 1 -67.13 2.22 5.70
N SER A 2 -66.33 1.19 5.98
CA SER A 2 -65.08 1.32 6.73
C SER A 2 -63.91 1.28 5.74
N SER A 3 -63.21 2.38 5.60
CA SER A 3 -62.08 2.52 4.69
C SER A 3 -60.79 2.17 5.45
N SER A 4 -60.19 1.02 5.13
CA SER A 4 -58.94 0.54 5.71
C SER A 4 -57.80 1.13 4.90
N PHE A 5 -56.99 1.99 5.54
CA PHE A 5 -55.81 2.63 4.94
C PHE A 5 -54.61 1.71 5.19
N LEU A 6 -54.12 1.02 4.15
CA LEU A 6 -52.86 0.27 4.24
C LEU A 6 -51.65 1.24 4.14
N LEU A 7 -50.91 1.39 5.22
CA LEU A 7 -49.62 2.04 5.22
C LEU A 7 -48.54 1.06 4.71
N PHE A 8 -48.03 1.31 3.51
CA PHE A 8 -46.81 0.64 3.03
C PHE A 8 -45.58 1.32 3.65
N ALA A 9 -44.95 0.64 4.60
CA ALA A 9 -43.62 1.03 5.08
C ALA A 9 -42.57 0.61 4.04
N PHE A 10 -41.98 1.56 3.34
CA PHE A 10 -40.77 1.34 2.57
C PHE A 10 -39.61 1.19 3.54
N ALA A 11 -39.16 -0.04 3.72
CA ALA A 11 -37.88 -0.31 4.38
C ALA A 11 -36.76 0.05 3.37
N CYS A 12 -36.11 1.22 3.55
CA CYS A 12 -34.80 1.48 2.97
C CYS A 12 -33.80 0.58 3.68
N SER A 13 -33.39 -0.53 3.06
CA SER A 13 -32.16 -1.20 3.44
C SER A 13 -30.99 -0.29 3.04
N PRO A 14 -30.04 0.02 3.94
CA PRO A 14 -28.80 0.64 3.51
C PRO A 14 -28.12 -0.30 2.52
N SER A 15 -27.82 0.19 1.32
CA SER A 15 -26.93 -0.51 0.40
C SER A 15 -25.58 -0.60 1.06
N GLU A 16 -25.08 -1.80 1.35
CA GLU A 16 -23.66 -2.00 1.68
C GLU A 16 -22.88 -1.49 0.48
N GLU A 17 -22.11 -0.44 0.67
CA GLU A 17 -21.15 0.03 -0.33
C GLU A 17 -20.12 -1.08 -0.50
N VAL A 18 -20.16 -1.74 -1.66
CA VAL A 18 -19.17 -2.76 -2.01
C VAL A 18 -17.85 -2.02 -2.25
N PHE A 19 -16.85 -2.28 -1.41
CA PHE A 19 -15.50 -1.77 -1.64
C PHE A 19 -14.98 -2.27 -2.98
N VAL A 20 -14.51 -1.35 -3.83
CA VAL A 20 -13.93 -1.66 -5.14
C VAL A 20 -12.45 -1.28 -5.07
N PRO A 21 -11.52 -2.25 -5.05
CA PRO A 21 -10.11 -1.95 -5.03
C PRO A 21 -9.68 -1.24 -6.32
N MET A 22 -8.66 -0.37 -6.23
CA MET A 22 -8.06 0.29 -7.39
C MET A 22 -7.39 -0.72 -8.33
N GLU A 23 -7.17 -0.33 -9.58
CA GLU A 23 -6.34 -1.09 -10.49
C GLU A 23 -4.88 -1.14 -10.01
N LYS A 24 -4.23 -2.31 -10.16
CA LYS A 24 -2.83 -2.52 -9.74
C LYS A 24 -1.86 -1.55 -10.44
N ILE A 25 -2.14 -1.17 -11.68
CA ILE A 25 -1.32 -0.25 -12.48
C ILE A 25 -2.26 0.80 -13.08
N SER A 26 -2.05 2.07 -12.71
CA SER A 26 -2.86 3.19 -13.22
C SER A 26 -2.02 4.46 -13.38
N ASP A 27 -2.35 5.26 -14.38
CA ASP A 27 -1.67 6.51 -14.70
C ASP A 27 -2.68 7.64 -14.91
N GLN A 28 -2.58 8.68 -14.09
CA GLN A 28 -3.38 9.90 -14.19
C GLN A 28 -2.59 11.05 -14.85
N GLY A 29 -1.39 10.77 -15.40
CA GLY A 29 -0.54 11.74 -16.05
C GLY A 29 0.14 12.75 -15.11
N LYS A 30 0.20 12.44 -13.80
CA LYS A 30 0.86 13.27 -12.78
C LYS A 30 2.26 12.75 -12.46
N ILE A 31 3.19 13.65 -12.11
CA ILE A 31 4.48 13.28 -11.53
C ILE A 31 4.42 13.59 -10.03
N LEU A 32 4.45 12.56 -9.24
CA LEU A 32 4.36 12.63 -7.78
C LEU A 32 5.76 12.71 -7.15
N SER A 33 5.80 13.32 -5.98
CA SER A 33 6.96 13.40 -5.08
C SER A 33 6.53 13.15 -3.64
N ILE A 34 7.48 12.95 -2.74
CA ILE A 34 7.16 12.79 -1.30
C ILE A 34 6.44 14.01 -0.72
N GLY A 35 6.55 15.18 -1.37
CA GLY A 35 5.87 16.41 -0.97
C GLY A 35 4.35 16.31 -1.03
N ASP A 36 3.82 15.54 -1.98
CA ASP A 36 2.38 15.38 -2.23
C ASP A 36 1.68 14.57 -1.12
N PHE A 37 2.46 13.84 -0.32
CA PHE A 37 1.96 12.99 0.77
C PHE A 37 1.88 13.68 2.14
N LYS A 38 2.22 14.97 2.24
CA LYS A 38 2.23 15.70 3.53
C LYS A 38 0.86 15.80 4.19
N SER A 39 -0.19 15.91 3.39
CA SER A 39 -1.58 16.08 3.86
C SER A 39 -2.34 14.77 4.01
N THR A 40 -1.82 13.65 3.51
CA THR A 40 -2.49 12.32 3.60
C THR A 40 -2.45 11.72 5.01
N GLY A 41 -1.62 12.27 5.90
CA GLY A 41 -1.33 11.68 7.21
C GLY A 41 -0.12 10.74 7.21
N PHE A 42 0.51 10.49 6.06
CA PHE A 42 1.74 9.72 5.96
C PHE A 42 2.89 10.42 6.71
N LYS A 43 3.61 9.66 7.51
CA LYS A 43 4.77 10.10 8.29
C LYS A 43 6.03 9.41 7.77
N LYS A 44 6.84 10.16 7.01
CA LYS A 44 8.16 9.68 6.57
C LYS A 44 9.03 9.38 7.79
N SER A 45 9.55 8.15 7.86
CA SER A 45 10.46 7.69 8.91
C SER A 45 11.90 7.57 8.41
N ASN A 46 12.08 7.06 7.19
CA ASN A 46 13.41 6.86 6.60
C ASN A 46 13.41 7.18 5.11
N GLU A 47 14.57 7.57 4.60
CA GLU A 47 14.86 7.72 3.17
C GLU A 47 15.94 6.71 2.80
N TYR A 48 15.73 5.99 1.71
CA TYR A 48 16.59 4.91 1.26
C TYR A 48 17.59 5.39 0.22
N ASN A 49 18.80 4.83 0.21
CA ASN A 49 19.72 4.96 -0.89
C ASN A 49 19.22 4.14 -2.08
N VAL A 50 18.94 4.79 -3.21
CA VAL A 50 18.38 4.18 -4.42
C VAL A 50 19.43 3.84 -5.47
N GLU A 51 20.73 3.93 -5.17
CA GLU A 51 21.83 3.70 -6.12
C GLU A 51 21.69 2.34 -6.83
N ASP A 52 21.33 1.28 -6.08
CA ASP A 52 21.14 -0.08 -6.62
C ASP A 52 19.68 -0.36 -7.01
N LEU A 53 18.77 0.60 -6.90
CA LEU A 53 17.37 0.48 -7.32
C LEU A 53 17.18 1.11 -8.71
N THR A 54 17.41 0.31 -9.75
CA THR A 54 17.45 0.78 -11.14
C THR A 54 16.27 1.68 -11.50
N GLY A 55 16.59 2.92 -11.89
CA GLY A 55 15.63 3.91 -12.40
C GLY A 55 14.85 4.66 -11.32
N ALA A 56 14.94 4.28 -10.05
CA ALA A 56 14.31 5.03 -8.98
C ALA A 56 15.02 6.37 -8.76
N THR A 57 14.25 7.41 -8.51
CA THR A 57 14.74 8.76 -8.18
C THR A 57 14.82 8.99 -6.68
N SER A 58 13.93 8.32 -5.92
CA SER A 58 13.93 8.32 -4.45
C SER A 58 13.08 7.18 -3.91
N ALA A 59 13.32 6.77 -2.67
CA ALA A 59 12.49 5.80 -1.99
C ALA A 59 12.40 6.13 -0.49
N PHE A 60 11.24 5.88 0.10
CA PHE A 60 10.95 6.24 1.48
C PHE A 60 10.20 5.12 2.19
N TYR A 61 10.50 4.99 3.47
CA TYR A 61 9.74 4.20 4.41
C TYR A 61 9.04 5.12 5.40
N GLY A 62 7.83 4.77 5.77
CA GLY A 62 7.07 5.52 6.74
C GLY A 62 5.80 4.78 7.14
N PHE A 63 4.95 5.47 7.86
CA PHE A 63 3.70 4.90 8.34
C PHE A 63 2.54 5.89 8.19
N MET A 64 1.34 5.33 8.09
CA MET A 64 0.07 6.05 8.19
C MET A 64 -0.81 5.33 9.20
N LYS A 65 -1.64 6.08 9.93
CA LYS A 65 -2.60 5.48 10.84
C LYS A 65 -3.81 4.95 10.08
N ASN A 66 -4.21 3.73 10.39
CA ASN A 66 -5.48 3.17 9.93
C ASN A 66 -6.67 3.79 10.68
N GLU A 67 -7.88 3.34 10.38
CA GLU A 67 -9.11 3.85 11.01
C GLU A 67 -9.18 3.61 12.52
N LEU A 68 -8.51 2.58 13.03
CA LEU A 68 -8.42 2.29 14.46
C LEU A 68 -7.36 3.14 15.17
N GLY A 69 -6.56 3.91 14.41
CA GLY A 69 -5.48 4.75 14.92
C GLY A 69 -4.13 4.02 15.06
N ASP A 70 -4.05 2.75 14.64
CA ASP A 70 -2.84 1.97 14.65
C ASP A 70 -1.91 2.35 13.48
N PRO A 71 -0.59 2.43 13.68
CA PRO A 71 0.34 2.73 12.60
C PRO A 71 0.52 1.52 11.69
N GLU A 72 0.41 1.74 10.40
CA GLU A 72 0.69 0.77 9.34
C GLU A 72 1.84 1.27 8.47
N ASP A 73 2.74 0.35 8.14
CA ASP A 73 4.01 0.64 7.46
C ASP A 73 3.84 0.60 5.95
N TYR A 74 4.36 1.60 5.27
CA TYR A 74 4.35 1.74 3.81
C TYR A 74 5.75 2.01 3.28
N GLU A 75 6.03 1.55 2.06
CA GLU A 75 7.22 1.92 1.31
C GLU A 75 6.80 2.58 -0.01
N LEU A 76 7.39 3.73 -0.32
CA LEU A 76 7.13 4.54 -1.51
C LEU A 76 8.40 4.61 -2.36
N ARG A 77 8.34 4.20 -3.62
CA ARG A 77 9.46 4.31 -4.58
C ARG A 77 9.03 5.17 -5.76
N PHE A 78 9.74 6.28 -5.97
CA PHE A 78 9.46 7.22 -7.05
C PHE A 78 10.39 7.00 -8.23
N TYR A 79 9.85 7.17 -9.42
CA TYR A 79 10.54 7.06 -10.69
C TYR A 79 10.40 8.36 -11.48
N SER A 80 11.15 8.52 -12.59
CA SER A 80 11.06 9.73 -13.43
C SER A 80 9.72 9.83 -14.17
N SER A 81 9.10 8.68 -14.47
CA SER A 81 7.83 8.58 -15.18
C SER A 81 7.06 7.32 -14.77
N HIS A 82 5.78 7.26 -15.16
CA HIS A 82 4.98 6.03 -15.03
C HIS A 82 5.64 4.87 -15.78
N ASN A 83 6.09 5.09 -17.02
CA ASN A 83 6.77 4.07 -17.81
C ASN A 83 8.03 3.54 -17.12
N ASP A 84 8.81 4.38 -16.45
CA ASP A 84 9.99 3.93 -15.70
C ASP A 84 9.59 3.12 -14.47
N ALA A 85 8.54 3.53 -13.75
CA ALA A 85 8.01 2.75 -12.63
C ALA A 85 7.59 1.34 -13.10
N VAL A 86 6.86 1.25 -14.22
CA VAL A 86 6.42 -0.03 -14.77
C VAL A 86 7.61 -0.86 -15.30
N ASN A 87 8.45 -0.29 -16.16
CA ASN A 87 9.45 -1.07 -16.89
C ASN A 87 10.69 -1.42 -16.05
N LEU A 88 11.08 -0.54 -15.12
CA LEU A 88 12.30 -0.69 -14.33
C LEU A 88 11.99 -1.16 -12.91
N GLY A 89 10.87 -0.72 -12.34
CA GLY A 89 10.52 -0.94 -10.95
C GLY A 89 9.79 -2.24 -10.66
N THR A 90 8.93 -2.72 -11.57
CA THR A 90 8.06 -3.89 -11.35
C THR A 90 8.82 -5.12 -10.85
N LYS A 91 9.93 -5.48 -11.48
CA LYS A 91 10.74 -6.64 -11.08
C LYS A 91 11.26 -6.57 -9.64
N PHE A 92 11.60 -5.35 -9.16
CA PHE A 92 12.02 -5.14 -7.77
C PHE A 92 10.83 -5.17 -6.80
N ALA A 93 9.64 -4.80 -7.29
CA ALA A 93 8.42 -4.86 -6.49
C ALA A 93 7.97 -6.30 -6.31
N GLU A 94 7.86 -7.06 -7.40
CA GLU A 94 7.49 -8.49 -7.38
C GLU A 94 8.47 -9.33 -6.57
N ASN A 95 9.75 -8.95 -6.53
CA ASN A 95 10.77 -9.68 -5.78
C ASN A 95 10.54 -9.69 -4.26
N ILE A 96 9.75 -8.75 -3.70
CA ILE A 96 9.64 -8.57 -2.24
C ILE A 96 8.21 -8.66 -1.69
N VAL A 97 7.22 -9.02 -2.51
CA VAL A 97 5.82 -9.12 -2.09
C VAL A 97 5.28 -10.54 -2.20
N GLY A 98 4.28 -10.85 -1.38
CA GLY A 98 3.55 -12.13 -1.42
C GLY A 98 4.35 -13.31 -0.92
N ASP A 99 3.82 -14.51 -1.15
CA ASP A 99 4.36 -15.77 -0.62
C ASP A 99 5.76 -16.12 -1.15
N ASP A 100 6.06 -15.72 -2.38
CA ASP A 100 7.36 -15.94 -3.04
C ASP A 100 8.37 -14.83 -2.80
N ALA A 101 8.10 -13.92 -1.86
CA ALA A 101 8.94 -12.77 -1.57
C ALA A 101 10.36 -13.18 -1.17
N CYS A 102 11.33 -12.58 -1.83
CA CYS A 102 12.72 -12.72 -1.47
C CYS A 102 13.13 -11.72 -0.38
N ILE A 103 13.15 -12.19 0.86
CA ILE A 103 13.44 -11.38 2.07
C ILE A 103 14.82 -11.68 2.67
N SER A 104 15.68 -12.34 1.96
CA SER A 104 17.06 -12.64 2.38
C SER A 104 18.09 -11.94 1.47
N LYS A 105 19.32 -11.80 1.98
CA LYS A 105 20.41 -11.19 1.21
C LYS A 105 20.82 -12.00 -0.02
N ASP A 106 20.51 -13.30 -0.02
CA ASP A 106 20.99 -14.23 -1.07
C ASP A 106 20.13 -14.15 -2.34
N CYS A 107 18.92 -13.61 -2.25
CA CYS A 107 17.96 -13.57 -3.35
C CYS A 107 17.34 -12.17 -3.59
N SER A 108 17.41 -11.25 -2.63
CA SER A 108 16.84 -9.91 -2.80
C SER A 108 17.62 -9.12 -3.86
N MET A 109 16.89 -8.54 -4.80
CA MET A 109 17.45 -7.72 -5.87
C MET A 109 17.92 -6.34 -5.40
N TRP A 110 17.44 -5.87 -4.24
CA TRP A 110 17.81 -4.60 -3.63
C TRP A 110 17.94 -4.75 -2.11
N LEU A 111 19.16 -4.56 -1.60
CA LEU A 111 19.51 -4.90 -0.22
C LEU A 111 19.32 -3.75 0.77
N GLU A 112 19.09 -2.52 0.29
CA GLU A 112 18.94 -1.35 1.13
C GLU A 112 17.81 -1.55 2.15
N ASN A 113 18.15 -1.47 3.45
CA ASN A 113 17.23 -1.62 4.56
C ASN A 113 16.27 -2.83 4.48
N LEU A 114 16.74 -3.97 3.97
CA LEU A 114 15.95 -5.18 3.76
C LEU A 114 15.15 -5.62 5.00
N ASN A 115 15.69 -5.40 6.21
CA ASN A 115 15.00 -5.74 7.45
C ASN A 115 13.71 -4.92 7.67
N GLN A 116 13.57 -3.74 7.08
CA GLN A 116 12.34 -2.94 7.17
C GLN A 116 11.20 -3.49 6.29
N ARG A 117 11.53 -4.40 5.35
CA ARG A 117 10.57 -5.09 4.48
C ARG A 117 10.13 -6.44 5.03
N THR A 118 10.54 -6.76 6.27
CA THR A 118 10.19 -8.01 6.94
C THR A 118 9.54 -7.74 8.29
N HIS A 119 8.73 -8.67 8.74
CA HIS A 119 8.25 -8.76 10.11
C HIS A 119 8.46 -10.18 10.64
N LEU A 120 8.23 -10.38 11.94
CA LEU A 120 8.30 -11.69 12.55
C LEU A 120 6.88 -12.25 12.68
N GLU A 121 6.62 -13.34 12.01
CA GLU A 121 5.41 -14.12 12.18
C GLU A 121 5.62 -15.23 13.21
N GLY A 122 4.57 -15.49 13.96
CA GLY A 122 4.51 -16.63 14.88
C GLY A 122 5.20 -16.39 16.21
N GLY A 123 4.47 -16.60 17.24
CA GLY A 123 4.91 -16.53 18.62
C GLY A 123 3.76 -16.21 19.55
N ARG A 124 2.70 -17.00 19.49
CA ARG A 124 1.89 -17.20 20.68
C ARG A 124 2.82 -17.77 21.74
N ASN A 125 3.11 -17.00 22.76
CA ASN A 125 3.95 -17.29 23.91
C ASN A 125 5.44 -16.94 23.78
N ASN A 126 5.80 -15.65 23.62
CA ASN A 126 7.12 -15.11 23.99
C ASN A 126 8.34 -15.96 23.58
N THR A 127 8.27 -16.74 22.53
CA THR A 127 9.41 -17.49 22.03
C THR A 127 10.07 -16.72 20.91
N TRP A 128 11.37 -16.48 21.04
CA TRP A 128 12.28 -15.81 20.12
C TRP A 128 12.43 -16.50 18.73
N ASN A 129 11.53 -17.43 18.41
CA ASN A 129 11.56 -18.28 17.21
C ASN A 129 10.53 -17.84 16.15
N GLY A 130 10.26 -16.54 16.02
CA GLY A 130 9.44 -16.04 14.93
C GLY A 130 10.11 -16.30 13.56
N THR A 131 9.34 -16.76 12.58
CA THR A 131 9.78 -16.85 11.19
C THR A 131 9.72 -15.45 10.57
N LYS A 132 10.76 -15.07 9.85
CA LYS A 132 10.70 -13.84 9.04
C LYS A 132 9.72 -14.03 7.89
N ALA A 133 8.81 -13.09 7.75
CA ALA A 133 7.85 -13.02 6.67
C ALA A 133 7.92 -11.66 5.95
N PRO A 134 7.48 -11.56 4.69
CA PRO A 134 7.39 -10.29 3.99
C PRO A 134 6.39 -9.36 4.69
N LYS A 135 6.72 -8.09 4.79
CA LYS A 135 5.84 -7.08 5.38
C LYS A 135 4.70 -6.68 4.43
N TYR A 136 4.96 -6.76 3.14
CA TYR A 136 4.05 -6.33 2.09
C TYR A 136 3.58 -7.52 1.30
N ASN A 137 2.26 -7.71 1.20
CA ASN A 137 1.67 -8.78 0.38
C ASN A 137 1.25 -8.30 -1.00
N ASN A 138 1.21 -6.98 -1.21
CA ASN A 138 0.96 -6.41 -2.54
C ASN A 138 1.58 -5.01 -2.68
N TYR A 139 1.55 -4.50 -3.92
CA TYR A 139 1.92 -3.14 -4.30
C TYR A 139 1.00 -2.64 -5.40
N VAL A 140 0.96 -1.33 -5.60
CA VAL A 140 0.35 -0.68 -6.77
C VAL A 140 1.37 0.23 -7.46
N ILE A 141 1.20 0.40 -8.77
CA ILE A 141 1.90 1.42 -9.55
C ILE A 141 0.88 2.51 -9.88
N TYR A 142 1.05 3.67 -9.25
CA TYR A 142 0.19 4.81 -9.43
C TYR A 142 1.01 6.00 -9.92
N ASN A 143 0.77 6.44 -11.16
CA ASN A 143 1.64 7.42 -11.85
C ASN A 143 3.11 6.95 -11.84
N ASN A 144 4.04 7.78 -11.39
CA ASN A 144 5.47 7.45 -11.25
C ASN A 144 5.85 6.82 -9.91
N LEU A 145 4.88 6.39 -9.11
CA LEU A 145 5.06 5.81 -7.79
C LEU A 145 4.82 4.30 -7.81
N ILE A 146 5.67 3.53 -7.15
CA ILE A 146 5.36 2.18 -6.65
C ILE A 146 5.13 2.29 -5.15
N LEU A 147 3.92 1.96 -4.72
CA LEU A 147 3.49 1.97 -3.33
C LEU A 147 3.32 0.54 -2.83
N PHE A 148 4.04 0.19 -1.75
CA PHE A 148 3.90 -1.09 -1.06
C PHE A 148 3.03 -0.90 0.18
N CYS A 149 2.07 -1.79 0.33
CA CYS A 149 1.06 -1.70 1.37
C CYS A 149 1.10 -2.90 2.30
N PRO A 150 0.90 -2.67 3.61
CA PRO A 150 0.78 -3.74 4.58
C PRO A 150 -0.53 -4.51 4.34
N GLY A 151 -0.63 -5.72 4.89
CA GLY A 151 -1.82 -6.54 4.85
C GLY A 151 -1.49 -7.97 5.24
N TYR A 152 -2.48 -8.73 5.70
CA TYR A 152 -2.30 -10.14 6.05
C TYR A 152 -2.27 -11.05 4.82
N ASN A 153 -2.78 -10.56 3.68
CA ASN A 153 -2.85 -11.23 2.39
C ASN A 153 -2.85 -10.19 1.26
N GLU A 154 -2.93 -10.66 0.02
CA GLU A 154 -2.97 -9.80 -1.18
C GLU A 154 -4.16 -8.85 -1.22
N GLU A 155 -5.34 -9.31 -0.80
CA GLU A 155 -6.58 -8.53 -0.82
C GLU A 155 -6.52 -7.39 0.21
N ASP A 156 -6.16 -7.69 1.46
CA ASP A 156 -5.96 -6.68 2.51
C ASP A 156 -4.92 -5.63 2.11
N SER A 157 -3.81 -6.06 1.51
CA SER A 157 -2.78 -5.14 1.03
C SER A 157 -3.29 -4.24 -0.10
N MET A 158 -4.10 -4.78 -1.02
CA MET A 158 -4.68 -3.98 -2.10
C MET A 158 -5.71 -2.98 -1.55
N GLU A 159 -6.52 -3.36 -0.56
CA GLU A 159 -7.41 -2.46 0.15
C GLU A 159 -6.65 -1.30 0.79
N ASN A 160 -5.58 -1.60 1.52
CA ASN A 160 -4.73 -0.59 2.15
C ASN A 160 -4.05 0.33 1.13
N CYS A 161 -3.65 -0.19 -0.05
CA CYS A 161 -3.16 0.63 -1.15
C CYS A 161 -4.24 1.59 -1.66
N THR A 162 -5.46 1.09 -1.86
CA THR A 162 -6.59 1.88 -2.35
C THR A 162 -6.89 3.03 -1.39
N VAL A 163 -7.06 2.73 -0.10
CA VAL A 163 -7.30 3.74 0.95
C VAL A 163 -6.18 4.79 0.99
N PHE A 164 -4.93 4.37 0.81
CA PHE A 164 -3.79 5.30 0.80
C PHE A 164 -3.85 6.27 -0.40
N ILE A 165 -4.14 5.75 -1.60
CA ILE A 165 -4.25 6.57 -2.82
C ILE A 165 -5.49 7.47 -2.79
N ASP A 166 -6.63 7.00 -2.27
CA ASP A 166 -7.84 7.82 -2.11
C ASP A 166 -7.57 9.04 -1.22
N LYS A 167 -6.87 8.86 -0.09
CA LYS A 167 -6.43 9.98 0.76
C LYS A 167 -5.50 10.96 0.04
N LEU A 168 -4.64 10.47 -0.87
CA LEU A 168 -3.81 11.35 -1.70
C LEU A 168 -4.66 12.18 -2.67
N GLU A 169 -5.63 11.56 -3.34
CA GLU A 169 -6.51 12.25 -4.29
C GLU A 169 -7.41 13.28 -3.59
N GLU A 170 -7.98 12.94 -2.44
CA GLU A 170 -8.78 13.86 -1.61
C GLU A 170 -7.97 15.07 -1.18
N SER A 171 -6.72 14.87 -0.76
CA SER A 171 -5.84 15.93 -0.30
C SER A 171 -5.41 16.89 -1.42
N ASN A 172 -5.38 16.43 -2.66
CA ASN A 172 -5.02 17.22 -3.84
C ASN A 172 -6.22 17.94 -4.48
N SER A 173 -7.44 17.63 -4.03
CA SER A 173 -8.69 18.22 -4.54
C SER A 173 -9.16 19.45 -3.74
N ASN A 174 -8.52 19.75 -2.61
CA ASN A 174 -8.78 20.89 -1.72
C ASN A 174 -7.72 21.98 -1.89
#